data_47facc4db09866c895256099a3fd6092
#
_entry.id   47facc4db09866c895256099a3fd6092
#
_cell.length_a   1.000
_cell.length_b   1.000
_cell.length_c   1.000
_cell.angle_alpha   90.00
_cell.angle_beta   90.00
_cell.angle_gamma   90.00
#
_symmetry.space_group_name_H-M   'P 1'
#
loop_
_entity.id
_entity.type
_entity.pdbx_description
1 polymer ?
#
loop_
_entity_poly.entity_id
_entity_poly.type
_entity_poly.pdbx_seq_one_letter_code
_entity_poly.pdbx_strand_id
1 'polypeptide(L)'
;IINDSGRISHFNWRNNSEIIAWGASVNPFNSMRKFSSLNKFIIKPLLPIYKKVIGRNSLQGNSKISSLISGDSYLRIDINSGKNSSFGKDILIQDGHPSICPSNANLILSDTYPNDNAICKFFIYDIKDNYIITEEELNSINSFDNTPLRCDLHPKWSYDGSFVSVDTMNDG
;
A
#
# COMPACT_ATOMS: atom_id res chain seq x y z
N ILE A 1 2.73 -9.03 19.63
CA ILE A 1 3.45 -8.81 18.34
C ILE A 1 2.48 -9.16 17.22
N ILE A 2 2.10 -8.15 16.41
CA ILE A 2 1.06 -8.32 15.38
C ILE A 2 1.64 -8.97 14.12
N ASN A 3 2.91 -8.77 13.84
CA ASN A 3 3.58 -9.36 12.69
C ASN A 3 5.08 -9.55 12.96
N ASP A 4 5.52 -10.78 13.03
CA ASP A 4 6.89 -11.15 13.45
C ASP A 4 7.93 -11.00 12.33
N SER A 5 7.52 -10.93 11.08
CA SER A 5 8.41 -11.09 9.94
C SER A 5 8.15 -10.13 8.80
N GLY A 6 7.12 -9.30 8.90
CA GLY A 6 6.67 -8.44 7.84
C GLY A 6 6.97 -6.96 8.07
N ARG A 7 6.85 -6.22 7.01
CA ARG A 7 6.85 -4.76 6.99
C ARG A 7 5.41 -4.28 6.91
N ILE A 8 5.06 -3.27 7.71
CA ILE A 8 3.79 -2.55 7.63
C ILE A 8 4.12 -1.08 7.40
N SER A 9 3.48 -0.47 6.42
CA SER A 9 3.59 0.95 6.10
C SER A 9 2.43 1.74 6.71
N HIS A 10 1.22 1.58 6.18
CA HIS A 10 0.02 2.26 6.61
C HIS A 10 -1.01 1.28 7.11
N PHE A 11 -1.78 1.68 8.13
CA PHE A 11 -2.80 0.79 8.70
C PHE A 11 -3.97 1.59 9.29
N ASN A 12 -5.11 0.91 9.41
CA ASN A 12 -6.26 1.41 10.15
C ASN A 12 -7.03 0.25 10.80
N TRP A 13 -7.74 0.54 11.87
CA TRP A 13 -8.63 -0.42 12.49
C TRP A 13 -9.87 -0.65 11.62
N ARG A 14 -10.16 -1.91 11.35
CA ARG A 14 -11.42 -2.31 10.70
C ARG A 14 -12.54 -2.47 11.71
N ASN A 15 -12.22 -3.02 12.87
CA ASN A 15 -13.08 -3.20 14.02
C ASN A 15 -12.23 -3.45 15.27
N ASN A 16 -12.83 -3.83 16.38
CA ASN A 16 -12.14 -4.06 17.66
C ASN A 16 -11.12 -5.21 17.66
N SER A 17 -11.09 -6.04 16.63
CA SER A 17 -10.21 -7.21 16.53
C SER A 17 -9.43 -7.32 15.22
N GLU A 18 -9.69 -6.45 14.26
CA GLU A 18 -9.06 -6.52 12.95
C GLU A 18 -8.44 -5.19 12.52
N ILE A 19 -7.25 -5.28 11.95
CA ILE A 19 -6.52 -4.18 11.32
C ILE A 19 -6.43 -4.46 9.82
N ILE A 20 -6.63 -3.42 9.02
CA ILE A 20 -6.25 -3.39 7.60
C ILE A 20 -4.93 -2.62 7.48
N ALA A 21 -3.98 -3.19 6.78
CA ALA A 21 -2.65 -2.60 6.62
C ALA A 21 -2.10 -2.84 5.21
N TRP A 22 -1.24 -1.94 4.74
CA TRP A 22 -0.37 -2.22 3.61
C TRP A 22 0.95 -2.78 4.10
N GLY A 23 1.41 -3.88 3.51
CA GLY A 23 2.69 -4.48 3.89
C GLY A 23 2.88 -5.90 3.38
N ALA A 24 3.95 -6.55 3.83
CA ALA A 24 4.23 -7.94 3.55
C ALA A 24 3.92 -8.82 4.76
N SER A 25 3.15 -9.88 4.56
CA SER A 25 2.85 -10.86 5.61
C SER A 25 4.05 -11.70 6.00
N VAL A 26 4.93 -11.94 5.03
CA VAL A 26 6.23 -12.61 5.20
C VAL A 26 7.22 -11.86 4.33
N ASN A 27 8.30 -11.38 4.92
CA ASN A 27 9.38 -10.83 4.09
C ASN A 27 10.14 -12.01 3.44
N PRO A 28 10.00 -12.24 2.13
CA PRO A 28 10.66 -13.36 1.44
C PRO A 28 12.19 -13.28 1.61
N PHE A 29 12.75 -12.08 1.78
CA PHE A 29 14.17 -11.89 2.09
C PHE A 29 14.55 -12.28 3.53
N ASN A 30 13.63 -12.28 4.50
CA ASN A 30 13.90 -12.75 5.85
C ASN A 30 13.93 -14.28 5.94
N SER A 31 13.11 -14.99 5.17
CA SER A 31 13.23 -16.44 5.04
C SER A 31 14.53 -16.85 4.32
N MET A 32 15.01 -16.04 3.37
CA MET A 32 16.32 -16.22 2.71
C MET A 32 17.50 -15.80 3.60
N ARG A 33 17.33 -14.92 4.59
CA ARG A 33 18.37 -14.58 5.58
C ARG A 33 18.74 -15.75 6.47
N LYS A 34 17.85 -16.72 6.69
CA LYS A 34 18.19 -18.00 7.36
C LYS A 34 19.16 -18.85 6.55
N PHE A 35 19.28 -18.62 5.23
CA PHE A 35 20.31 -19.17 4.36
C PHE A 35 21.45 -18.16 4.15
N SER A 36 22.10 -17.77 5.23
CA SER A 36 23.08 -16.66 5.23
C SER A 36 24.29 -16.83 4.31
N SER A 37 24.63 -18.04 3.92
CA SER A 37 25.74 -18.33 2.99
C SER A 37 25.38 -18.07 1.54
N LEU A 38 24.15 -18.39 1.08
CA LEU A 38 23.69 -18.14 -0.28
C LEU A 38 23.49 -16.65 -0.58
N ASN A 39 23.12 -15.86 0.41
CA ASN A 39 22.89 -14.42 0.27
C ASN A 39 24.16 -13.61 -0.06
N LYS A 40 25.32 -14.03 0.48
CA LYS A 40 26.59 -13.33 0.22
C LYS A 40 27.12 -13.55 -1.19
N PHE A 41 26.88 -14.73 -1.77
CA PHE A 41 27.49 -15.12 -3.04
C PHE A 41 26.60 -14.87 -4.28
N ILE A 42 25.28 -14.89 -4.14
CA ILE A 42 24.37 -14.78 -5.28
C ILE A 42 23.64 -13.44 -5.32
N ILE A 43 23.13 -12.95 -4.20
CA ILE A 43 22.25 -11.77 -4.19
C ILE A 43 23.04 -10.46 -4.14
N LYS A 44 24.14 -10.38 -3.35
CA LYS A 44 24.95 -9.15 -3.29
C LYS A 44 25.55 -8.71 -4.63
N PRO A 45 26.10 -9.59 -5.48
CA PRO A 45 26.63 -9.16 -6.78
C PRO A 45 25.53 -8.83 -7.81
N LEU A 46 24.31 -9.34 -7.66
CA LEU A 46 23.18 -9.06 -8.56
C LEU A 46 22.44 -7.75 -8.20
N LEU A 47 22.54 -7.28 -6.97
CA LEU A 47 21.89 -6.04 -6.50
C LEU A 47 22.29 -4.77 -7.29
N PRO A 48 23.57 -4.53 -7.66
CA PRO A 48 23.93 -3.36 -8.47
C PRO A 48 23.46 -3.50 -9.92
N ILE A 49 23.45 -4.72 -10.47
CA ILE A 49 22.91 -4.98 -11.82
C ILE A 49 21.40 -4.77 -11.82
N TYR A 50 20.71 -5.27 -10.80
CA TYR A 50 19.28 -5.05 -10.59
C TYR A 50 18.94 -3.56 -10.46
N LYS A 51 19.70 -2.80 -9.66
CA LYS A 51 19.54 -1.34 -9.50
C LYS A 51 19.86 -0.56 -10.78
N LYS A 52 20.71 -1.07 -11.65
CA LYS A 52 21.12 -0.44 -12.90
C LYS A 52 20.15 -0.75 -14.05
N VAL A 53 19.56 -1.95 -14.08
CA VAL A 53 18.62 -2.40 -15.12
C VAL A 53 17.20 -1.89 -14.82
N ILE A 54 16.84 -1.87 -13.55
CA ILE A 54 15.55 -1.35 -13.07
C ILE A 54 15.89 -0.02 -12.37
N GLY A 55 16.06 1.05 -13.13
CA GLY A 55 16.35 2.38 -12.59
C GLY A 55 15.36 2.76 -11.47
N ARG A 56 15.82 3.60 -10.52
CA ARG A 56 15.00 4.02 -9.36
C ARG A 56 13.59 4.52 -9.75
N ASN A 57 13.46 5.13 -10.92
CA ASN A 57 12.21 5.69 -11.44
C ASN A 57 11.29 4.63 -12.09
N SER A 58 11.83 3.51 -12.59
CA SER A 58 11.03 2.45 -13.21
C SER A 58 10.35 1.53 -12.18
N LEU A 59 10.79 1.53 -10.93
CA LEU A 59 10.13 0.79 -9.84
C LEU A 59 8.85 1.49 -9.36
N GLN A 60 8.77 2.81 -9.47
CA GLN A 60 7.55 3.57 -9.20
C GLN A 60 6.54 3.45 -10.35
N GLY A 61 7.00 3.40 -11.61
CA GLY A 61 6.14 3.23 -12.79
C GLY A 61 5.56 1.83 -13.01
N ASN A 62 6.13 0.78 -12.37
CA ASN A 62 5.63 -0.60 -12.44
C ASN A 62 5.28 -1.15 -11.06
N SER A 63 4.25 -0.58 -10.45
CA SER A 63 3.74 -0.95 -9.13
C SER A 63 3.47 -2.46 -8.99
N LYS A 64 2.98 -3.13 -10.05
CA LYS A 64 2.78 -4.59 -10.07
C LYS A 64 4.07 -5.38 -9.89
N ILE A 65 5.14 -4.99 -10.57
CA ILE A 65 6.45 -5.67 -10.46
C ILE A 65 7.05 -5.39 -9.08
N SER A 66 6.91 -4.17 -8.58
CA SER A 66 7.39 -3.80 -7.24
C SER A 66 6.68 -4.59 -6.15
N SER A 67 5.35 -4.71 -6.18
CA SER A 67 4.57 -5.47 -5.20
C SER A 67 4.84 -6.97 -5.28
N LEU A 68 5.02 -7.53 -6.49
CA LEU A 68 5.40 -8.94 -6.67
C LEU A 68 6.77 -9.26 -6.07
N ILE A 69 7.74 -8.35 -6.21
CA ILE A 69 9.10 -8.55 -5.70
C ILE A 69 9.16 -8.31 -4.19
N SER A 70 8.48 -7.30 -3.68
CA SER A 70 8.45 -6.96 -2.25
C SER A 70 7.55 -7.90 -1.44
N GLY A 71 6.57 -8.53 -2.09
CA GLY A 71 5.51 -9.30 -1.45
C GLY A 71 4.50 -8.42 -0.72
N ASP A 72 4.52 -7.10 -0.97
CA ASP A 72 3.60 -6.16 -0.34
C ASP A 72 2.19 -6.30 -0.93
N SER A 73 1.21 -6.20 -0.08
CA SER A 73 -0.22 -6.25 -0.40
C SER A 73 -1.04 -5.64 0.72
N TYR A 74 -2.32 -5.41 0.49
CA TYR A 74 -3.23 -5.16 1.59
C TYR A 74 -3.43 -6.43 2.42
N LEU A 75 -3.30 -6.27 3.72
CA LEU A 75 -3.39 -7.33 4.72
C LEU A 75 -4.58 -7.08 5.63
N ARG A 76 -5.30 -8.13 5.94
CA ARG A 76 -6.25 -8.22 7.05
C ARG A 76 -5.57 -8.98 8.17
N ILE A 77 -5.44 -8.36 9.32
CA ILE A 77 -4.71 -8.89 10.48
C ILE A 77 -5.69 -9.02 11.64
N ASP A 78 -5.91 -10.24 12.11
CA ASP A 78 -6.66 -10.52 13.33
C ASP A 78 -5.72 -10.42 14.53
N ILE A 79 -5.98 -9.48 15.43
CA ILE A 79 -5.09 -9.19 16.56
C ILE A 79 -5.16 -10.25 17.67
N ASN A 80 -6.25 -11.01 17.76
CA ASN A 80 -6.42 -12.01 18.81
C ASN A 80 -5.64 -13.29 18.47
N SER A 81 -5.67 -13.70 17.20
CA SER A 81 -4.98 -14.90 16.72
C SER A 81 -3.61 -14.61 16.14
N GLY A 82 -3.29 -13.35 15.81
CA GLY A 82 -2.08 -12.97 15.06
C GLY A 82 -2.09 -13.43 13.60
N LYS A 83 -3.18 -14.02 13.12
CA LYS A 83 -3.30 -14.47 11.73
C LYS A 83 -3.47 -13.29 10.79
N ASN A 84 -2.83 -13.37 9.64
CA ASN A 84 -3.00 -12.40 8.57
C ASN A 84 -3.38 -13.09 7.26
N SER A 85 -4.10 -12.36 6.42
CA SER A 85 -4.45 -12.75 5.06
C SER A 85 -4.39 -11.56 4.14
N SER A 86 -3.93 -11.76 2.92
CA SER A 86 -3.92 -10.70 1.90
C SER A 86 -5.21 -10.69 1.10
N PHE A 87 -5.60 -9.52 0.62
CA PHE A 87 -6.75 -9.34 -0.27
C PHE A 87 -6.42 -8.32 -1.35
N GLY A 88 -7.25 -8.26 -2.40
CA GLY A 88 -7.12 -7.29 -3.49
C GLY A 88 -5.82 -7.36 -4.29
N LYS A 89 -5.09 -8.49 -4.30
CA LYS A 89 -3.72 -8.61 -4.83
C LYS A 89 -3.54 -8.13 -6.27
N ASP A 90 -4.55 -8.34 -7.12
CA ASP A 90 -4.47 -7.99 -8.52
C ASP A 90 -5.06 -6.61 -8.83
N ILE A 91 -5.72 -6.00 -7.85
CA ILE A 91 -6.45 -4.74 -7.96
C ILE A 91 -5.73 -3.66 -7.16
N LEU A 92 -5.45 -3.92 -5.88
CA LEU A 92 -4.80 -3.00 -4.95
C LEU A 92 -3.30 -3.28 -4.94
N ILE A 93 -2.59 -2.67 -5.88
CA ILE A 93 -1.17 -2.98 -6.17
C ILE A 93 -0.20 -1.91 -5.66
N GLN A 94 -0.71 -0.88 -4.99
CA GLN A 94 0.08 0.25 -4.48
C GLN A 94 -0.21 0.48 -3.00
N ASP A 95 0.78 1.04 -2.31
CA ASP A 95 0.64 1.56 -0.95
C ASP A 95 -0.31 2.76 -0.92
N GLY A 96 -1.02 2.92 0.17
CA GLY A 96 -1.94 4.04 0.39
C GLY A 96 -2.45 4.09 1.83
N HIS A 97 -3.32 5.04 2.12
CA HIS A 97 -3.82 5.35 3.45
C HIS A 97 -5.23 4.76 3.64
N PRO A 98 -5.36 3.50 4.09
CA PRO A 98 -6.67 2.87 4.23
C PRO A 98 -7.54 3.54 5.30
N SER A 99 -8.78 3.81 4.96
CA SER A 99 -9.82 4.32 5.86
C SER A 99 -11.06 3.44 5.73
N ILE A 100 -11.58 2.95 6.85
CA ILE A 100 -12.71 2.02 6.86
C ILE A 100 -14.01 2.79 6.98
N CYS A 101 -15.00 2.44 6.16
CA CYS A 101 -16.32 3.05 6.24
C CYS A 101 -17.00 2.72 7.58
N PRO A 102 -17.41 3.73 8.37
CA PRO A 102 -18.03 3.49 9.67
C PRO A 102 -19.34 2.72 9.60
N SER A 103 -20.13 2.91 8.54
CA SER A 103 -21.41 2.25 8.33
C SER A 103 -21.30 0.88 7.67
N ASN A 104 -20.17 0.57 7.02
CA ASN A 104 -19.95 -0.72 6.35
C ASN A 104 -18.46 -1.11 6.35
N ALA A 105 -18.06 -1.95 7.28
CA ALA A 105 -16.67 -2.40 7.43
C ALA A 105 -16.12 -3.23 6.25
N ASN A 106 -16.90 -3.52 5.21
CA ASN A 106 -16.38 -4.11 3.98
C ASN A 106 -15.89 -3.06 2.98
N LEU A 107 -16.23 -1.79 3.17
CA LEU A 107 -15.80 -0.71 2.30
C LEU A 107 -14.51 -0.08 2.84
N ILE A 108 -13.49 -0.08 2.00
CA ILE A 108 -12.22 0.62 2.24
C ILE A 108 -12.13 1.78 1.27
N LEU A 109 -11.92 2.96 1.80
CA LEU A 109 -11.44 4.12 1.07
C LEU A 109 -9.92 4.15 1.21
N SER A 110 -9.20 4.29 0.11
CA SER A 110 -7.74 4.45 0.12
C SER A 110 -7.28 5.30 -1.04
N ASP A 111 -6.00 5.63 -1.06
CA ASP A 111 -5.37 6.44 -2.10
C ASP A 111 -4.16 5.73 -2.70
N THR A 112 -3.51 6.41 -3.64
CA THR A 112 -2.21 6.05 -4.19
C THR A 112 -1.27 7.24 -4.10
N TYR A 113 0.03 6.97 -4.11
CA TYR A 113 1.02 8.02 -4.33
C TYR A 113 0.98 8.51 -5.78
N PRO A 114 1.52 9.73 -6.06
CA PRO A 114 1.61 10.27 -7.42
C PRO A 114 2.36 9.32 -8.34
N ASN A 115 1.84 9.12 -9.53
CA ASN A 115 2.53 8.41 -10.60
C ASN A 115 3.48 9.36 -11.37
N ASP A 116 4.14 8.85 -12.43
CA ASP A 116 5.08 9.65 -13.26
C ASP A 116 4.42 10.86 -13.95
N ASN A 117 3.09 10.87 -14.05
CA ASN A 117 2.31 11.99 -14.59
C ASN A 117 1.78 12.94 -13.51
N ALA A 118 2.22 12.78 -12.26
CA ALA A 118 1.73 13.51 -11.08
C ALA A 118 0.24 13.32 -10.82
N ILE A 119 -0.29 12.14 -11.07
CA ILE A 119 -1.67 11.79 -10.78
C ILE A 119 -1.71 10.90 -9.56
N CYS A 120 -2.44 11.32 -8.53
CA CYS A 120 -2.87 10.52 -7.39
C CYS A 120 -4.28 10.01 -7.65
N LYS A 121 -4.61 8.88 -7.06
CA LYS A 121 -5.96 8.34 -7.09
C LYS A 121 -6.46 8.15 -5.68
N PHE A 122 -7.76 8.31 -5.47
CA PHE A 122 -8.44 7.71 -4.33
C PHE A 122 -9.59 6.85 -4.83
N PHE A 123 -9.91 5.82 -4.08
CA PHE A 123 -10.89 4.82 -4.51
C PHE A 123 -11.64 4.22 -3.32
N ILE A 124 -12.83 3.73 -3.59
CA ILE A 124 -13.61 2.89 -2.66
C ILE A 124 -13.57 1.46 -3.17
N TYR A 125 -13.09 0.56 -2.34
CA TYR A 125 -12.96 -0.87 -2.64
C TYR A 125 -13.84 -1.70 -1.72
N ASP A 126 -14.56 -2.67 -2.29
CA ASP A 126 -15.32 -3.66 -1.53
C ASP A 126 -14.48 -4.93 -1.31
N ILE A 127 -14.17 -5.20 -0.03
CA ILE A 127 -13.39 -6.39 0.36
C ILE A 127 -14.16 -7.67 0.06
N LYS A 128 -15.49 -7.66 0.26
CA LYS A 128 -16.34 -8.85 0.13
C LYS A 128 -16.45 -9.28 -1.32
N ASP A 129 -16.72 -8.31 -2.21
CA ASP A 129 -16.98 -8.59 -3.61
C ASP A 129 -15.73 -8.44 -4.49
N ASN A 130 -14.61 -7.98 -3.89
CA ASN A 130 -13.27 -7.88 -4.50
C ASN A 130 -13.25 -7.00 -5.76
N TYR A 131 -13.80 -5.79 -5.69
CA TYR A 131 -13.76 -4.82 -6.79
C TYR A 131 -13.71 -3.37 -6.29
N ILE A 132 -13.28 -2.45 -7.16
CA ILE A 132 -13.34 -1.01 -6.94
C ILE A 132 -14.73 -0.51 -7.35
N ILE A 133 -15.44 0.09 -6.39
CA ILE A 133 -16.78 0.67 -6.62
C ILE A 133 -16.67 1.99 -7.38
N THR A 134 -15.73 2.84 -6.97
CA THR A 134 -15.46 4.13 -7.61
C THR A 134 -13.99 4.49 -7.44
N GLU A 135 -13.45 5.22 -8.41
CA GLU A 135 -12.09 5.73 -8.43
C GLU A 135 -12.10 7.15 -9.01
N GLU A 136 -11.36 8.06 -8.39
CA GLU A 136 -11.19 9.43 -8.84
C GLU A 136 -9.71 9.78 -8.94
N GLU A 137 -9.35 10.58 -9.92
CA GLU A 137 -7.99 11.04 -10.19
C GLU A 137 -7.84 12.51 -9.82
N LEU A 138 -6.76 12.84 -9.11
CA LEU A 138 -6.39 14.20 -8.76
C LEU A 138 -4.95 14.49 -9.20
N ASN A 139 -4.71 15.71 -9.66
CA ASN A 139 -3.36 16.14 -9.99
C ASN A 139 -2.57 16.45 -8.69
N SER A 140 -1.37 15.95 -8.60
CA SER A 140 -0.37 16.36 -7.62
C SER A 140 0.53 17.46 -8.19
N ILE A 141 1.24 18.19 -7.33
CA ILE A 141 2.22 19.17 -7.77
C ILE A 141 3.61 18.51 -7.80
N ASN A 142 4.09 18.15 -8.98
CA ASN A 142 5.38 17.46 -9.20
C ASN A 142 6.58 18.07 -8.47
N SER A 143 6.62 19.38 -8.33
CA SER A 143 7.73 20.07 -7.66
C SER A 143 7.87 19.73 -6.18
N PHE A 144 6.83 19.17 -5.56
CA PHE A 144 6.82 18.82 -4.14
C PHE A 144 6.88 17.32 -3.86
N ASP A 145 6.76 16.44 -4.85
CA ASP A 145 6.61 14.99 -4.69
C ASP A 145 7.72 14.32 -3.84
N ASN A 146 8.94 14.83 -3.92
CA ASN A 146 10.07 14.30 -3.15
C ASN A 146 10.54 15.25 -2.03
N THR A 147 9.69 16.14 -1.58
CA THR A 147 9.98 17.12 -0.54
C THR A 147 9.09 16.90 0.70
N PRO A 148 9.43 17.51 1.85
CA PRO A 148 8.55 17.53 3.02
C PRO A 148 7.22 18.26 2.81
N LEU A 149 7.07 18.97 1.69
CA LEU A 149 5.86 19.73 1.34
C LEU A 149 4.88 18.92 0.47
N ARG A 150 5.18 17.65 0.16
CA ARG A 150 4.24 16.76 -0.56
C ARG A 150 2.94 16.64 0.24
N CYS A 151 1.82 16.80 -0.45
CA CYS A 151 0.49 16.57 0.09
C CYS A 151 0.01 15.19 -0.36
N ASP A 152 -0.05 14.23 0.56
CA ASP A 152 -0.70 12.95 0.35
C ASP A 152 -2.22 13.12 0.57
N LEU A 153 -3.04 12.38 -0.14
CA LEU A 153 -4.50 12.60 -0.14
C LEU A 153 -5.17 12.26 1.20
N HIS A 154 -4.61 11.33 1.98
CA HIS A 154 -5.11 10.89 3.29
C HIS A 154 -6.64 10.79 3.37
N PRO A 155 -7.28 10.01 2.51
CA PRO A 155 -8.72 9.99 2.37
C PRO A 155 -9.41 9.52 3.66
N LYS A 156 -10.51 10.16 4.03
CA LYS A 156 -11.27 9.86 5.25
C LYS A 156 -12.76 9.87 5.01
N TRP A 157 -13.45 8.96 5.69
CA TRP A 157 -14.90 8.95 5.77
C TRP A 157 -15.42 10.00 6.77
N SER A 158 -16.58 10.56 6.50
CA SER A 158 -17.40 11.21 7.52
C SER A 158 -17.81 10.20 8.59
N TYR A 159 -18.21 10.67 9.75
CA TYR A 159 -18.59 9.82 10.90
C TYR A 159 -19.73 8.83 10.57
N ASP A 160 -20.67 9.23 9.73
CA ASP A 160 -21.81 8.43 9.29
C ASP A 160 -21.50 7.58 8.03
N GLY A 161 -20.34 7.77 7.40
CA GLY A 161 -19.97 7.10 6.16
C GLY A 161 -20.66 7.62 4.90
N SER A 162 -21.30 8.81 4.96
CA SER A 162 -22.04 9.39 3.81
C SER A 162 -21.15 10.18 2.88
N PHE A 163 -20.02 10.69 3.35
CA PHE A 163 -19.11 11.54 2.60
C PHE A 163 -17.67 11.05 2.76
N VAL A 164 -16.84 11.44 1.80
CA VAL A 164 -15.39 11.29 1.87
C VAL A 164 -14.72 12.66 1.75
N SER A 165 -13.58 12.83 2.39
CA SER A 165 -12.70 13.99 2.24
C SER A 165 -11.31 13.55 1.88
N VAL A 166 -10.60 14.38 1.13
CA VAL A 166 -9.19 14.20 0.76
C VAL A 166 -8.43 15.49 0.97
N ASP A 167 -7.16 15.39 1.32
CA ASP A 167 -6.25 16.52 1.31
C ASP A 167 -5.74 16.73 -0.11
N THR A 168 -5.83 17.95 -0.63
CA THR A 168 -5.38 18.25 -1.99
C THR A 168 -4.76 19.64 -2.08
N MET A 169 -3.80 19.79 -2.99
CA MET A 169 -3.20 21.08 -3.35
C MET A 169 -3.85 21.67 -4.63
N ASN A 170 -4.87 21.03 -5.17
CA ASN A 170 -5.62 21.59 -6.30
C ASN A 170 -6.44 22.77 -5.80
N ASP A 171 -6.26 23.89 -6.49
CA ASP A 171 -7.19 25.02 -6.38
C ASP A 171 -8.55 24.53 -6.89
N GLY A 172 -9.56 24.57 -6.02
CA GLY A 172 -10.91 24.12 -6.31
C GLY A 172 -11.60 24.93 -7.42
#